data_852f9b6f8c4ff272cd1babdf48ed38b7
#
_entry.id   852f9b6f8c4ff272cd1babdf48ed38b7
#
_cell.length_a   1.000
_cell.length_b   1.000
_cell.length_c   1.000
_cell.angle_alpha   90.00
_cell.angle_beta   90.00
_cell.angle_gamma   90.00
#
_symmetry.space_group_name_H-M   'P 1'
#
loop_
_entity.id
_entity.type
_entity.pdbx_description
1 polymer ?
#
loop_
_entity_poly.entity_id
_entity_poly.type
_entity_poly.pdbx_seq_one_letter_code
_entity_poly.pdbx_strand_id
1 'polypeptide(L)'
;HERFFQSPMLEATFGGGEANVAVSLANYGMDAEFLTILPQNDIADACIRELRYFGVGTKKIVRGEGRMGIYYLEGGANQLPSKVVYDRAYSSIALAKPGDIDWDKAFEGVDWFHITGITPAISESAMELSLESVKEAKKRNITVSCDLNYRKNLWKYGKKASEVMREMAK
;
A
#
# COMPACT_ATOMS: atom_id res chain seq x y z
N HIS A 1 -16.76 -6.60 -20.87
CA HIS A 1 -15.33 -6.89 -21.08
C HIS A 1 -14.79 -6.05 -22.23
N GLU A 2 -14.64 -4.75 -21.96
CA GLU A 2 -14.19 -3.76 -22.95
C GLU A 2 -12.72 -3.46 -22.72
N ARG A 3 -12.00 -3.17 -23.80
CA ARG A 3 -10.63 -2.65 -23.73
C ARG A 3 -10.65 -1.20 -23.26
N PHE A 4 -9.53 -0.72 -22.75
CA PHE A 4 -9.40 0.69 -22.35
C PHE A 4 -9.91 1.62 -23.44
N PHE A 5 -10.76 2.58 -23.07
CA PHE A 5 -11.41 3.56 -23.92
C PHE A 5 -12.40 3.01 -24.98
N GLN A 6 -12.79 1.76 -24.91
CA GLN A 6 -13.99 1.30 -25.61
C GLN A 6 -15.28 1.74 -24.89
N SER A 7 -15.19 1.90 -23.55
CA SER A 7 -16.22 2.57 -22.75
C SER A 7 -15.83 4.01 -22.47
N PRO A 8 -16.76 4.97 -22.49
CA PRO A 8 -16.48 6.36 -22.11
C PRO A 8 -16.31 6.55 -20.59
N MET A 9 -16.60 5.54 -19.79
CA MET A 9 -16.55 5.60 -18.33
C MET A 9 -15.59 4.55 -17.76
N LEU A 10 -14.96 4.91 -16.63
CA LEU A 10 -14.20 4.01 -15.79
C LEU A 10 -14.86 3.97 -14.41
N GLU A 11 -15.02 2.78 -13.86
CA GLU A 11 -15.45 2.59 -12.49
C GLU A 11 -14.27 2.92 -11.56
N ALA A 12 -14.51 3.80 -10.58
CA ALA A 12 -13.52 4.16 -9.57
C ALA A 12 -13.77 3.36 -8.29
N THR A 13 -12.73 2.71 -7.79
CA THR A 13 -12.75 1.98 -6.51
C THR A 13 -11.41 2.12 -5.82
N PHE A 14 -11.37 1.96 -4.50
CA PHE A 14 -10.13 1.91 -3.75
C PHE A 14 -9.67 0.47 -3.57
N GLY A 15 -8.34 0.28 -3.53
CA GLY A 15 -7.74 -1.03 -3.33
C GLY A 15 -6.27 -0.88 -2.97
N GLY A 16 -5.65 -2.00 -2.69
CA GLY A 16 -4.24 -2.10 -2.31
C GLY A 16 -4.01 -3.36 -1.48
N GLY A 17 -2.84 -3.96 -1.57
CA GLY A 17 -2.56 -5.21 -0.88
C GLY A 17 -2.82 -5.11 0.61
N GLU A 18 -2.19 -4.16 1.26
CA GLU A 18 -2.31 -3.93 2.70
C GLU A 18 -3.72 -3.43 3.08
N ALA A 19 -4.31 -2.55 2.28
CA ALA A 19 -5.67 -2.06 2.53
C ALA A 19 -6.71 -3.19 2.45
N ASN A 20 -6.58 -4.08 1.46
CA ASN A 20 -7.45 -5.24 1.32
C ASN A 20 -7.32 -6.21 2.51
N VAL A 21 -6.11 -6.41 3.03
CA VAL A 21 -5.87 -7.20 4.24
C VAL A 21 -6.53 -6.54 5.45
N ALA A 22 -6.36 -5.22 5.64
CA ALA A 22 -6.99 -4.49 6.74
C ALA A 22 -8.51 -4.59 6.69
N VAL A 23 -9.13 -4.41 5.52
CA VAL A 23 -10.59 -4.57 5.34
C VAL A 23 -11.03 -6.01 5.65
N SER A 24 -10.28 -7.00 5.19
CA SER A 24 -10.59 -8.41 5.46
C SER A 24 -10.55 -8.71 6.96
N LEU A 25 -9.51 -8.27 7.66
CA LEU A 25 -9.37 -8.46 9.11
C LEU A 25 -10.48 -7.74 9.89
N ALA A 26 -10.83 -6.51 9.52
CA ALA A 26 -11.94 -5.79 10.14
C ALA A 26 -13.28 -6.53 9.96
N ASN A 27 -13.55 -7.09 8.77
CA ASN A 27 -14.73 -7.92 8.53
C ASN A 27 -14.76 -9.23 9.33
N TYR A 28 -13.58 -9.74 9.74
CA TYR A 28 -13.49 -10.86 10.69
C TYR A 28 -13.57 -10.44 12.16
N GLY A 29 -13.85 -9.17 12.43
CA GLY A 29 -14.01 -8.63 13.79
C GLY A 29 -12.69 -8.36 14.51
N MET A 30 -11.57 -8.30 13.78
CA MET A 30 -10.26 -7.93 14.34
C MET A 30 -10.11 -6.40 14.35
N ASP A 31 -9.40 -5.88 15.34
CA ASP A 31 -8.99 -4.48 15.38
C ASP A 31 -7.85 -4.26 14.38
N ALA A 32 -8.16 -3.67 13.24
CA ALA A 32 -7.24 -3.45 12.15
C ALA A 32 -7.11 -1.95 11.84
N GLU A 33 -5.89 -1.43 11.85
CA GLU A 33 -5.58 -0.07 11.46
C GLU A 33 -4.75 -0.03 10.18
N PHE A 34 -5.02 0.96 9.33
CA PHE A 34 -4.26 1.15 8.09
C PHE A 34 -3.25 2.28 8.25
N LEU A 35 -1.98 1.97 8.06
CA LEU A 35 -0.87 2.91 8.07
C LEU A 35 -0.40 3.18 6.64
N THR A 36 -0.45 4.43 6.23
CA THR A 36 0.04 4.88 4.92
C THR A 36 0.25 6.40 4.91
N ILE A 37 0.78 6.93 3.81
CA ILE A 37 0.86 8.36 3.55
C ILE A 37 -0.04 8.69 2.36
N LEU A 38 -0.99 9.59 2.55
CA LEU A 38 -1.96 10.03 1.55
C LEU A 38 -1.88 11.54 1.31
N PRO A 39 -2.23 12.03 0.12
CA PRO A 39 -2.30 13.46 -0.14
C PRO A 39 -3.43 14.14 0.64
N GLN A 40 -3.34 15.45 0.75
CA GLN A 40 -4.36 16.26 1.40
C GLN A 40 -5.37 16.77 0.36
N ASN A 41 -6.31 15.89 -0.05
CA ASN A 41 -7.35 16.20 -1.03
C ASN A 41 -8.60 15.33 -0.84
N ASP A 42 -9.67 15.68 -1.55
CA ASP A 42 -10.98 15.02 -1.45
C ASP A 42 -10.96 13.54 -1.84
N ILE A 43 -10.07 13.13 -2.76
CA ILE A 43 -9.94 11.73 -3.19
C ILE A 43 -9.37 10.89 -2.04
N ALA A 44 -8.34 11.38 -1.36
CA ALA A 44 -7.78 10.73 -0.19
C ALA A 44 -8.78 10.70 0.98
N ASP A 45 -9.59 11.75 1.13
CA ASP A 45 -10.66 11.79 2.14
C ASP A 45 -11.76 10.77 1.83
N ALA A 46 -12.08 10.57 0.54
CA ALA A 46 -13.00 9.51 0.12
C ALA A 46 -12.44 8.12 0.44
N CYS A 47 -11.15 7.88 0.19
CA CYS A 47 -10.46 6.64 0.57
C CYS A 47 -10.56 6.37 2.07
N ILE A 48 -10.29 7.37 2.90
CA ILE A 48 -10.39 7.25 4.36
C ILE A 48 -11.83 6.95 4.80
N ARG A 49 -12.84 7.58 4.19
CA ARG A 49 -14.24 7.28 4.49
C ARG A 49 -14.62 5.85 4.15
N GLU A 50 -14.13 5.35 3.01
CA GLU A 50 -14.39 3.96 2.59
C GLU A 50 -13.73 2.95 3.52
N LEU A 51 -12.47 3.16 3.92
CA LEU A 51 -11.81 2.31 4.91
C LEU A 51 -12.58 2.27 6.24
N ARG A 52 -13.06 3.42 6.72
CA ARG A 52 -13.89 3.51 7.93
C ARG A 52 -15.24 2.82 7.76
N TYR A 53 -15.85 2.89 6.60
CA TYR A 53 -17.09 2.18 6.30
C TYR A 53 -16.95 0.66 6.49
N PHE A 54 -15.78 0.11 6.15
CA PHE A 54 -15.44 -1.29 6.39
C PHE A 54 -14.88 -1.58 7.81
N GLY A 55 -14.90 -0.60 8.71
CA GLY A 55 -14.46 -0.78 10.09
C GLY A 55 -12.94 -0.70 10.30
N VAL A 56 -12.19 -0.27 9.30
CA VAL A 56 -10.73 -0.11 9.42
C VAL A 56 -10.39 1.19 10.15
N GLY A 57 -9.52 1.12 11.15
CA GLY A 57 -8.95 2.28 11.82
C GLY A 57 -8.07 3.09 10.87
N THR A 58 -8.18 4.41 10.93
CA THR A 58 -7.49 5.33 10.01
C THR A 58 -6.71 6.43 10.72
N LYS A 59 -6.56 6.33 12.04
CA LYS A 59 -5.88 7.36 12.86
C LYS A 59 -4.38 7.43 12.57
N LYS A 60 -3.80 6.36 12.07
CA LYS A 60 -2.37 6.23 11.75
C LYS A 60 -2.02 6.65 10.33
N ILE A 61 -3.01 7.08 9.52
CA ILE A 61 -2.77 7.62 8.18
C ILE A 61 -2.14 9.00 8.29
N VAL A 62 -0.97 9.17 7.70
CA VAL A 62 -0.24 10.43 7.63
C VAL A 62 -0.64 11.19 6.36
N ARG A 63 -0.70 12.51 6.44
CA ARG A 63 -0.92 13.37 5.28
C ARG A 63 0.41 13.90 4.77
N GLY A 64 0.67 13.72 3.48
CA GLY A 64 1.92 14.13 2.83
C GLY A 64 1.68 14.79 1.48
N GLU A 65 2.76 15.21 0.86
CA GLU A 65 2.77 15.74 -0.49
C GLU A 65 2.47 14.66 -1.54
N GLY A 66 2.24 15.09 -2.78
CA GLY A 66 2.01 14.20 -3.90
C GLY A 66 0.53 13.98 -4.22
N ARG A 67 0.21 12.80 -4.75
CA ARG A 67 -1.13 12.43 -5.22
C ARG A 67 -1.52 11.03 -4.80
N MET A 68 -2.76 10.64 -5.00
CA MET A 68 -3.15 9.23 -4.93
C MET A 68 -2.48 8.44 -6.06
N GLY A 69 -1.93 7.29 -5.72
CA GLY A 69 -1.48 6.33 -6.72
C GLY A 69 -2.68 5.69 -7.41
N ILE A 70 -2.59 5.51 -8.72
CA ILE A 70 -3.67 4.92 -9.52
C ILE A 70 -3.14 3.68 -10.23
N TYR A 71 -3.99 2.73 -10.45
CA TYR A 71 -3.82 1.72 -11.48
C TYR A 71 -5.11 1.57 -12.28
N TYR A 72 -4.97 1.31 -13.55
CA TYR A 72 -6.10 1.03 -14.43
C TYR A 72 -6.16 -0.47 -14.67
N LEU A 73 -7.32 -1.05 -14.45
CA LEU A 73 -7.56 -2.47 -14.64
C LEU A 73 -8.52 -2.69 -15.81
N GLU A 74 -8.04 -3.40 -16.80
CA GLU A 74 -8.87 -3.98 -17.84
C GLU A 74 -9.17 -5.43 -17.44
N GLY A 75 -10.42 -5.72 -17.11
CA GLY A 75 -10.84 -7.04 -16.68
C GLY A 75 -10.70 -8.05 -17.83
N GLY A 76 -10.04 -9.16 -17.54
CA GLY A 76 -9.96 -10.28 -18.47
C GLY A 76 -11.29 -11.04 -18.57
N ALA A 77 -11.50 -11.72 -19.69
CA ALA A 77 -12.61 -12.63 -19.89
C ALA A 77 -12.21 -13.78 -20.78
N ASN A 78 -12.63 -14.98 -20.41
CA ASN A 78 -12.33 -16.19 -21.15
C ASN A 78 -10.81 -16.36 -21.38
N GLN A 79 -10.32 -16.35 -22.61
CA GLN A 79 -8.90 -16.47 -22.96
C GLN A 79 -8.14 -15.14 -22.98
N LEU A 80 -8.81 -14.02 -22.72
CA LEU A 80 -8.19 -12.70 -22.66
C LEU A 80 -7.67 -12.44 -21.23
N PRO A 81 -6.36 -12.29 -21.02
CA PRO A 81 -5.82 -11.96 -19.70
C PRO A 81 -6.20 -10.54 -19.29
N SER A 82 -6.33 -10.32 -17.99
CA SER A 82 -6.43 -8.99 -17.42
C SER A 82 -5.18 -8.17 -17.73
N LYS A 83 -5.36 -6.87 -17.92
CA LYS A 83 -4.26 -5.93 -18.13
C LYS A 83 -4.28 -4.85 -17.06
N VAL A 84 -3.13 -4.61 -16.46
CA VAL A 84 -2.95 -3.56 -15.45
C VAL A 84 -1.96 -2.52 -15.95
N VAL A 85 -2.35 -1.25 -15.87
CA VAL A 85 -1.46 -0.11 -16.11
C VAL A 85 -1.29 0.64 -14.79
N TYR A 86 -0.06 0.69 -14.29
CA TYR A 86 0.28 1.39 -13.05
C TYR A 86 0.63 2.85 -13.33
N ASP A 87 0.00 3.75 -12.60
CA ASP A 87 0.30 5.16 -12.52
C ASP A 87 0.51 5.56 -11.06
N ARG A 88 1.69 5.24 -10.53
CA ARG A 88 2.06 5.40 -9.11
C ARG A 88 3.21 6.38 -8.88
N ALA A 89 3.83 6.88 -9.94
CA ALA A 89 4.87 7.88 -9.81
C ALA A 89 4.34 9.13 -9.11
N TYR A 90 5.14 9.72 -8.24
CA TYR A 90 4.78 10.91 -7.46
C TYR A 90 3.54 10.74 -6.56
N SER A 91 3.10 9.52 -6.30
CA SER A 91 2.11 9.30 -5.24
C SER A 91 2.74 9.58 -3.87
N SER A 92 1.91 9.96 -2.89
CA SER A 92 2.41 10.31 -1.55
C SER A 92 3.25 9.20 -0.94
N ILE A 93 2.83 7.94 -1.10
CA ILE A 93 3.62 6.80 -0.64
C ILE A 93 4.90 6.58 -1.46
N ALA A 94 4.92 6.95 -2.75
CA ALA A 94 6.13 6.86 -3.58
C ALA A 94 7.17 7.95 -3.24
N LEU A 95 6.72 9.07 -2.71
CA LEU A 95 7.57 10.18 -2.23
C LEU A 95 8.00 10.01 -0.77
N ALA A 96 7.32 9.14 -0.03
CA ALA A 96 7.59 8.88 1.37
C ALA A 96 9.01 8.36 1.59
N LYS A 97 9.62 8.79 2.68
CA LYS A 97 11.02 8.48 3.02
C LYS A 97 11.17 8.19 4.51
N PRO A 98 12.28 7.59 4.94
CA PRO A 98 12.60 7.42 6.35
C PRO A 98 12.45 8.72 7.15
N GLY A 99 11.81 8.62 8.32
CA GLY A 99 11.51 9.75 9.20
C GLY A 99 10.18 10.47 8.93
N ASP A 100 9.45 10.15 7.86
CA ASP A 100 8.13 10.75 7.58
C ASP A 100 7.02 10.15 8.47
N ILE A 101 7.28 9.03 9.14
CA ILE A 101 6.36 8.36 10.05
C ILE A 101 6.92 8.40 11.48
N ASP A 102 6.11 8.87 12.42
CA ASP A 102 6.38 8.78 13.86
C ASP A 102 6.06 7.34 14.33
N TRP A 103 7.09 6.49 14.40
CA TRP A 103 6.93 5.08 14.73
C TRP A 103 6.46 4.83 16.16
N ASP A 104 6.69 5.73 17.10
CA ASP A 104 6.16 5.59 18.46
C ASP A 104 4.64 5.70 18.44
N LYS A 105 4.10 6.67 17.71
CA LYS A 105 2.64 6.78 17.52
C LYS A 105 2.08 5.71 16.59
N ALA A 106 2.79 5.38 15.52
CA ALA A 106 2.33 4.40 14.55
C ALA A 106 2.18 3.00 15.16
N PHE A 107 3.06 2.62 16.08
CA PHE A 107 3.09 1.31 16.72
C PHE A 107 2.55 1.28 18.15
N GLU A 108 1.97 2.38 18.63
CA GLU A 108 1.28 2.39 19.92
C GLU A 108 0.10 1.41 19.93
N GLY A 109 0.15 0.43 20.86
CA GLY A 109 -0.89 -0.60 21.00
C GLY A 109 -0.95 -1.63 19.87
N VAL A 110 0.11 -1.79 19.08
CA VAL A 110 0.18 -2.73 17.96
C VAL A 110 0.95 -3.99 18.35
N ASP A 111 0.34 -5.17 18.14
CA ASP A 111 0.95 -6.47 18.36
C ASP A 111 1.43 -7.13 17.06
N TRP A 112 0.83 -6.74 15.93
CA TRP A 112 1.11 -7.33 14.63
C TRP A 112 1.20 -6.24 13.54
N PHE A 113 2.27 -6.29 12.76
CA PHE A 113 2.48 -5.41 11.59
C PHE A 113 2.50 -6.25 10.31
N HIS A 114 1.65 -5.90 9.35
CA HIS A 114 1.63 -6.53 8.02
C HIS A 114 2.08 -5.56 6.96
N ILE A 115 2.97 -6.01 6.07
CA ILE A 115 3.46 -5.24 4.92
C ILE A 115 3.51 -6.12 3.68
N THR A 116 3.37 -5.53 2.51
CA THR A 116 3.56 -6.26 1.25
C THR A 116 4.81 -5.78 0.50
N GLY A 117 5.33 -6.63 -0.36
CA GLY A 117 6.43 -6.30 -1.27
C GLY A 117 6.07 -5.34 -2.40
N ILE A 118 4.85 -4.81 -2.41
CA ILE A 118 4.43 -3.77 -3.37
C ILE A 118 5.00 -2.42 -2.95
N THR A 119 4.90 -2.04 -1.68
CA THR A 119 5.37 -0.75 -1.19
C THR A 119 6.86 -0.54 -1.49
N PRO A 120 7.78 -1.46 -1.15
CA PRO A 120 9.20 -1.29 -1.48
C PRO A 120 9.49 -1.36 -2.99
N ALA A 121 8.57 -1.84 -3.82
CA ALA A 121 8.74 -1.90 -5.27
C ALA A 121 8.43 -0.58 -6.00
N ILE A 122 7.80 0.38 -5.33
CA ILE A 122 7.28 1.60 -5.97
C ILE A 122 8.39 2.62 -6.25
N SER A 123 9.31 2.82 -5.30
CA SER A 123 10.42 3.77 -5.37
C SER A 123 11.54 3.38 -4.41
N GLU A 124 12.72 3.97 -4.58
CA GLU A 124 13.84 3.75 -3.66
C GLU A 124 13.52 4.27 -2.26
N SER A 125 12.93 5.46 -2.13
CA SER A 125 12.56 6.03 -0.83
C SER A 125 11.47 5.21 -0.13
N ALA A 126 10.47 4.71 -0.85
CA ALA A 126 9.46 3.81 -0.29
C ALA A 126 10.06 2.46 0.15
N MET A 127 11.09 1.97 -0.53
CA MET A 127 11.86 0.79 -0.13
C MET A 127 12.59 1.05 1.19
N GLU A 128 13.29 2.18 1.31
CA GLU A 128 13.99 2.56 2.55
C GLU A 128 13.01 2.72 3.72
N LEU A 129 11.87 3.37 3.50
CA LEU A 129 10.81 3.48 4.51
C LEU A 129 10.24 2.11 4.90
N SER A 130 10.08 1.19 3.95
CA SER A 130 9.63 -0.18 4.23
C SER A 130 10.62 -0.94 5.09
N LEU A 131 11.92 -0.83 4.83
CA LEU A 131 12.98 -1.42 5.66
C LEU A 131 13.01 -0.79 7.06
N GLU A 132 12.84 0.53 7.16
CA GLU A 132 12.70 1.23 8.44
C GLU A 132 11.52 0.68 9.23
N SER A 133 10.34 0.56 8.61
CA SER A 133 9.11 0.08 9.27
C SER A 133 9.29 -1.31 9.90
N VAL A 134 9.91 -2.23 9.18
CA VAL A 134 10.18 -3.59 9.71
C VAL A 134 11.18 -3.54 10.86
N LYS A 135 12.24 -2.75 10.76
CA LYS A 135 13.24 -2.57 11.84
C LYS A 135 12.60 -1.96 13.09
N GLU A 136 11.75 -0.95 12.93
CA GLU A 136 11.06 -0.28 14.03
C GLU A 136 10.03 -1.21 14.71
N ALA A 137 9.33 -2.04 13.93
CA ALA A 137 8.43 -3.07 14.48
C ALA A 137 9.23 -4.11 15.30
N LYS A 138 10.33 -4.62 14.76
CA LYS A 138 11.20 -5.58 15.48
C LYS A 138 11.80 -5.03 16.76
N LYS A 139 12.24 -3.77 16.78
CA LYS A 139 12.74 -3.11 18.01
C LYS A 139 11.70 -3.09 19.13
N ARG A 140 10.42 -3.08 18.79
CA ARG A 140 9.28 -3.07 19.72
C ARG A 140 8.69 -4.45 20.00
N ASN A 141 9.36 -5.52 19.52
CA ASN A 141 8.89 -6.92 19.62
C ASN A 141 7.51 -7.14 18.97
N ILE A 142 7.14 -6.35 17.96
CA ILE A 142 5.92 -6.52 17.20
C ILE A 142 6.12 -7.67 16.20
N THR A 143 5.15 -8.56 16.11
CA THR A 143 5.16 -9.62 15.08
C THR A 143 5.02 -9.01 13.69
N VAL A 144 5.91 -9.38 12.77
CA VAL A 144 5.86 -8.89 11.38
C VAL A 144 5.49 -10.02 10.43
N SER A 145 4.51 -9.76 9.57
CA SER A 145 4.20 -10.62 8.42
C SER A 145 4.38 -9.85 7.12
N CYS A 146 4.87 -10.55 6.10
CA CYS A 146 5.11 -9.95 4.79
C CYS A 146 4.56 -10.84 3.68
N ASP A 147 3.68 -10.28 2.83
CA ASP A 147 3.37 -10.87 1.54
C ASP A 147 4.38 -10.36 0.50
N LEU A 148 5.21 -11.24 -0.03
CA LEU A 148 6.24 -10.87 -1.01
C LEU A 148 5.67 -10.24 -2.27
N ASN A 149 4.48 -10.63 -2.68
CA ASN A 149 3.64 -10.00 -3.70
C ASN A 149 4.41 -9.43 -4.91
N TYR A 150 5.27 -10.27 -5.49
CA TYR A 150 6.16 -9.83 -6.57
C TYR A 150 5.40 -9.33 -7.79
N ARG A 151 5.74 -8.12 -8.25
CA ARG A 151 5.23 -7.49 -9.46
C ARG A 151 6.38 -7.03 -10.33
N LYS A 152 6.69 -7.80 -11.37
CA LYS A 152 7.82 -7.55 -12.29
C LYS A 152 7.87 -6.09 -12.81
N ASN A 153 6.73 -5.49 -13.04
CA ASN A 153 6.62 -4.17 -13.70
C ASN A 153 6.81 -2.97 -12.74
N LEU A 154 6.98 -3.19 -11.42
CA LEU A 154 7.14 -2.11 -10.44
C LEU A 154 8.61 -1.79 -10.14
N TRP A 155 9.50 -2.77 -10.13
CA TRP A 155 10.92 -2.62 -9.78
C TRP A 155 11.71 -1.87 -10.86
N LYS A 156 11.62 -0.53 -10.89
CA LYS A 156 12.21 0.31 -11.96
C LYS A 156 13.30 1.28 -11.48
N TYR A 157 13.68 1.23 -10.22
CA TYR A 157 14.67 2.14 -9.60
C TYR A 157 16.05 1.50 -9.36
N GLY A 158 16.37 0.41 -10.07
CA GLY A 158 17.72 -0.19 -10.10
C GLY A 158 17.99 -1.27 -9.06
N LYS A 159 17.09 -1.52 -8.10
CA LYS A 159 17.23 -2.62 -7.12
C LYS A 159 16.52 -3.87 -7.61
N LYS A 160 17.04 -5.05 -7.21
CA LYS A 160 16.39 -6.32 -7.49
C LYS A 160 15.44 -6.69 -6.35
N ALA A 161 14.23 -7.14 -6.68
CA ALA A 161 13.25 -7.60 -5.72
C ALA A 161 13.82 -8.62 -4.72
N SER A 162 14.61 -9.59 -5.22
CA SER A 162 15.22 -10.63 -4.38
C SER A 162 16.20 -10.10 -3.32
N GLU A 163 16.89 -9.00 -3.60
CA GLU A 163 17.80 -8.36 -2.66
C GLU A 163 17.02 -7.67 -1.54
N VAL A 164 16.04 -6.85 -1.92
CA VAL A 164 15.20 -6.10 -0.98
C VAL A 164 14.36 -7.04 -0.11
N MET A 165 13.70 -8.03 -0.72
CA MET A 165 12.87 -9.01 0.01
C MET A 165 13.68 -9.84 1.00
N ARG A 166 14.92 -10.20 0.65
CA ARG A 166 15.82 -10.89 1.58
C ARG A 166 16.19 -10.01 2.77
N GLU A 167 16.37 -8.72 2.55
CA GLU A 167 16.67 -7.78 3.63
C GLU A 167 15.47 -7.59 4.56
N MET A 168 14.26 -7.50 4.00
CA MET A 168 13.02 -7.41 4.77
C MET A 168 12.71 -8.68 5.59
N ALA A 169 13.21 -9.84 5.16
CA ALA A 169 12.96 -11.13 5.83
C ALA A 169 13.97 -11.49 6.93
N LYS A 170 15.00 -10.67 7.17
CA LYS A 170 15.97 -10.83 8.27
C LYS A 170 15.44 -10.25 9.58
#